data_f2cac5e060e302f499122067ce4000c5
#
_entry.id   f2cac5e060e302f499122067ce4000c5
#
_cell.length_a   1.000
_cell.length_b   1.000
_cell.length_c   1.000
_cell.angle_alpha   90.00
_cell.angle_beta   90.00
_cell.angle_gamma   90.00
#
_symmetry.space_group_name_H-M   'P 1'
#
loop_
_entity.id
_entity.type
_entity.pdbx_description
1 polymer ?
#
loop_
_entity_poly.entity_id
_entity_poly.type
_entity_poly.pdbx_seq_one_letter_code
_entity_poly.pdbx_strand_id
1 'polypeptide(L)'
;SNTPAFYNFMNYADFGIGTFQPPNGFHDLVNAMVDLGKSLGVKYKVNHGLSKINVKNKKVENIVINGKSTDCDLILSGADYHHTESLLPIKSRQYNNKYWKSRVFAPSSLLFYVGFNKKLKNVQHHNLIFDTDFNKHAEEIYDSPKWPTDPLFYANFTSKTNSKTAPDGSENAFFLIPIAIDLIDNKETRDKYFEKIIKKMELY
;
A
#
# COMPACT_ATOMS: atom_id res chain seq x y z
N SER A 1 8.38 6.40 22.49
CA SER A 1 8.42 5.94 21.09
C SER A 1 9.85 6.02 20.58
N ASN A 2 10.32 4.98 19.90
CA ASN A 2 11.66 4.91 19.29
C ASN A 2 11.61 5.37 17.81
N THR A 3 10.57 6.07 17.42
CA THR A 3 10.41 6.59 16.05
C THR A 3 11.51 7.61 15.76
N PRO A 4 12.26 7.47 14.67
CA PRO A 4 13.30 8.43 14.31
C PRO A 4 12.76 9.84 14.15
N ALA A 5 13.49 10.84 14.67
CA ALA A 5 13.06 12.24 14.67
C ALA A 5 12.80 12.81 13.27
N PHE A 6 13.40 12.25 12.24
CA PHE A 6 13.22 12.72 10.87
C PHE A 6 11.77 12.54 10.36
N TYR A 7 10.97 11.66 10.96
CA TYR A 7 9.54 11.55 10.66
C TYR A 7 8.74 12.83 10.97
N ASN A 8 9.30 13.75 11.76
CA ASN A 8 8.69 15.07 11.96
C ASN A 8 8.57 15.89 10.66
N PHE A 9 9.37 15.61 9.64
CA PHE A 9 9.20 16.21 8.31
C PHE A 9 7.86 15.85 7.67
N MET A 10 7.35 14.65 7.92
CA MET A 10 6.01 14.23 7.45
C MET A 10 4.92 15.07 8.11
N ASN A 11 5.04 15.31 9.43
CA ASN A 11 4.10 16.16 10.15
C ASN A 11 4.14 17.61 9.62
N TYR A 12 5.34 18.14 9.31
CA TYR A 12 5.46 19.44 8.68
C TYR A 12 4.84 19.49 7.28
N ALA A 13 5.02 18.45 6.47
CA ALA A 13 4.39 18.34 5.16
C ALA A 13 2.86 18.38 5.27
N ASP A 14 2.27 17.61 6.18
CA ASP A 14 0.82 17.53 6.33
C ASP A 14 0.21 18.79 6.95
N PHE A 15 0.80 19.31 8.05
CA PHE A 15 0.21 20.42 8.79
C PHE A 15 0.72 21.80 8.36
N GLY A 16 1.96 21.90 7.85
CA GLY A 16 2.57 23.15 7.43
C GLY A 16 2.37 23.46 5.95
N ILE A 17 2.46 22.45 5.07
CA ILE A 17 2.32 22.62 3.62
C ILE A 17 0.90 22.28 3.18
N GLY A 18 0.25 21.31 3.81
CA GLY A 18 -1.10 20.85 3.51
C GLY A 18 -1.13 19.58 2.67
N THR A 19 -2.28 18.92 2.72
CA THR A 19 -2.56 17.69 1.98
C THR A 19 -3.47 17.99 0.80
N PHE A 20 -3.08 17.56 -0.39
CA PHE A 20 -3.80 17.82 -1.64
C PHE A 20 -4.18 16.51 -2.32
N GLN A 21 -5.33 16.53 -3.00
CA GLN A 21 -5.73 15.41 -3.86
C GLN A 21 -6.24 15.91 -5.20
N PRO A 22 -6.09 15.13 -6.28
CA PRO A 22 -6.69 15.46 -7.58
C PRO A 22 -8.22 15.50 -7.51
N PRO A 23 -8.88 16.40 -8.30
CA PRO A 23 -10.33 16.61 -8.22
C PRO A 23 -11.20 15.37 -8.46
N ASN A 24 -10.74 14.43 -9.28
CA ASN A 24 -11.47 13.19 -9.57
C ASN A 24 -10.81 11.95 -8.93
N GLY A 25 -9.92 12.17 -7.96
CA GLY A 25 -9.20 11.11 -7.25
C GLY A 25 -7.80 10.85 -7.80
N PHE A 26 -7.03 10.02 -7.09
CA PHE A 26 -5.60 9.77 -7.42
C PHE A 26 -5.37 9.12 -8.77
N HIS A 27 -6.39 8.50 -9.38
CA HIS A 27 -6.27 7.94 -10.72
C HIS A 27 -5.98 9.01 -11.79
N ASP A 28 -6.42 10.25 -11.59
CA ASP A 28 -6.09 11.37 -12.47
C ASP A 28 -4.58 11.63 -12.53
N LEU A 29 -3.88 11.50 -11.41
CA LEU A 29 -2.42 11.62 -11.39
C LEU A 29 -1.76 10.51 -12.21
N VAL A 30 -2.25 9.27 -12.07
CA VAL A 30 -1.76 8.13 -12.88
C VAL A 30 -2.00 8.38 -14.36
N ASN A 31 -3.20 8.83 -14.73
CA ASN A 31 -3.53 9.14 -16.13
C ASN A 31 -2.65 10.26 -16.68
N ALA A 32 -2.44 11.34 -15.94
CA ALA A 32 -1.58 12.44 -16.36
C ALA A 32 -0.13 11.97 -16.61
N MET A 33 0.42 11.12 -15.73
CA MET A 33 1.75 10.52 -15.93
C MET A 33 1.79 9.58 -17.16
N VAL A 34 0.75 8.78 -17.36
CA VAL A 34 0.64 7.89 -18.53
C VAL A 34 0.57 8.71 -19.82
N ASP A 35 -0.22 9.78 -19.85
CA ASP A 35 -0.37 10.62 -21.04
C ASP A 35 0.91 11.38 -21.37
N LEU A 36 1.61 11.88 -20.34
CA LEU A 36 2.94 12.45 -20.51
C LEU A 36 3.92 11.40 -21.07
N GLY A 37 3.94 10.20 -20.50
CA GLY A 37 4.79 9.12 -21.00
C GLY A 37 4.50 8.76 -22.46
N LYS A 38 3.22 8.65 -22.85
CA LYS A 38 2.82 8.42 -24.24
C LYS A 38 3.32 9.53 -25.18
N SER A 39 3.21 10.79 -24.76
CA SER A 39 3.69 11.94 -25.56
C SER A 39 5.21 11.90 -25.76
N LEU A 40 5.94 11.26 -24.86
CA LEU A 40 7.39 11.03 -24.93
C LEU A 40 7.76 9.69 -25.62
N GLY A 41 6.79 8.97 -26.17
CA GLY A 41 7.02 7.71 -26.90
C GLY A 41 7.07 6.45 -26.02
N VAL A 42 6.71 6.54 -24.73
CA VAL A 42 6.65 5.37 -23.84
C VAL A 42 5.53 4.42 -24.27
N LYS A 43 5.85 3.14 -24.36
CA LYS A 43 4.89 2.06 -24.65
C LYS A 43 4.50 1.35 -23.36
N TYR A 44 3.24 1.45 -22.99
CA TYR A 44 2.68 0.77 -21.83
C TYR A 44 2.14 -0.61 -22.22
N LYS A 45 2.47 -1.62 -21.42
CA LYS A 45 1.98 -2.99 -21.58
C LYS A 45 1.46 -3.48 -20.24
N VAL A 46 0.15 -3.58 -20.10
CA VAL A 46 -0.52 -4.18 -18.94
C VAL A 46 -0.65 -5.71 -19.11
N ASN A 47 -0.85 -6.44 -18.02
CA ASN A 47 -0.93 -7.92 -18.04
C ASN A 47 0.34 -8.60 -18.60
N HIS A 48 1.49 -7.95 -18.41
CA HIS A 48 2.80 -8.43 -18.86
C HIS A 48 3.66 -8.74 -17.63
N GLY A 49 3.39 -9.89 -17.00
CA GLY A 49 4.12 -10.36 -15.81
C GLY A 49 5.57 -10.71 -16.17
N LEU A 50 6.52 -10.01 -15.54
CA LEU A 50 7.94 -10.31 -15.61
C LEU A 50 8.25 -11.47 -14.63
N SER A 51 8.79 -12.57 -15.15
CA SER A 51 9.11 -13.77 -14.36
C SER A 51 10.60 -14.00 -14.14
N LYS A 52 11.47 -13.38 -14.96
CA LYS A 52 12.92 -13.59 -14.86
C LYS A 52 13.69 -12.48 -15.57
N ILE A 53 14.87 -12.16 -15.02
CA ILE A 53 15.88 -11.30 -15.64
C ILE A 53 17.11 -12.16 -15.91
N ASN A 54 17.50 -12.28 -17.18
CA ASN A 54 18.71 -12.99 -17.57
C ASN A 54 19.91 -12.03 -17.61
N VAL A 55 21.01 -12.45 -17.01
CA VAL A 55 22.25 -11.65 -16.87
C VAL A 55 23.42 -12.44 -17.46
N LYS A 56 24.18 -11.82 -18.35
CA LYS A 56 25.41 -12.33 -18.95
C LYS A 56 26.50 -11.28 -18.84
N ASN A 57 27.69 -11.69 -18.42
CA ASN A 57 28.83 -10.78 -18.26
C ASN A 57 28.52 -9.50 -17.45
N LYS A 58 27.76 -9.63 -16.37
CA LYS A 58 27.30 -8.52 -15.49
C LYS A 58 26.40 -7.48 -16.20
N LYS A 59 25.84 -7.81 -17.34
CA LYS A 59 24.88 -6.97 -18.07
C LYS A 59 23.56 -7.72 -18.24
N VAL A 60 22.46 -7.00 -18.29
CA VAL A 60 21.17 -7.57 -18.68
C VAL A 60 21.32 -8.11 -20.11
N GLU A 61 20.87 -9.33 -20.32
CA GLU A 61 20.80 -9.93 -21.67
C GLU A 61 19.38 -9.85 -22.21
N ASN A 62 18.41 -10.28 -21.42
CA ASN A 62 16.99 -10.20 -21.76
C ASN A 62 16.13 -10.40 -20.51
N ILE A 63 14.85 -10.19 -20.66
CA ILE A 63 13.81 -10.44 -19.65
C ILE A 63 12.80 -11.47 -20.16
N VAL A 64 12.17 -12.21 -19.24
CA VAL A 64 11.11 -13.17 -19.60
C VAL A 64 9.77 -12.60 -19.15
N ILE A 65 8.93 -12.28 -20.13
CA ILE A 65 7.57 -11.75 -19.94
C ILE A 65 6.55 -12.76 -20.46
N ASN A 66 5.63 -13.20 -19.61
CA ASN A 66 4.62 -14.20 -19.99
C ASN A 66 5.23 -15.44 -20.69
N GLY A 67 6.38 -15.91 -20.19
CA GLY A 67 7.10 -17.06 -20.75
C GLY A 67 7.91 -16.79 -22.02
N LYS A 68 7.91 -15.56 -22.57
CA LYS A 68 8.66 -15.19 -23.77
C LYS A 68 9.86 -14.32 -23.43
N SER A 69 11.00 -14.62 -24.05
CA SER A 69 12.20 -13.78 -23.95
C SER A 69 12.03 -12.49 -24.75
N THR A 70 12.46 -11.38 -24.15
CA THR A 70 12.42 -10.04 -24.75
C THR A 70 13.74 -9.34 -24.46
N ASP A 71 14.41 -8.86 -25.50
CA ASP A 71 15.67 -8.14 -25.35
C ASP A 71 15.46 -6.76 -24.74
N CYS A 72 16.40 -6.33 -23.92
CA CYS A 72 16.43 -4.98 -23.34
C CYS A 72 17.87 -4.60 -22.95
N ASP A 73 18.16 -3.32 -23.02
CA ASP A 73 19.50 -2.77 -22.72
C ASP A 73 19.62 -2.38 -21.24
N LEU A 74 18.51 -1.96 -20.64
CA LEU A 74 18.45 -1.47 -19.27
C LEU A 74 17.11 -1.83 -18.63
N ILE A 75 17.13 -2.09 -17.32
CA ILE A 75 15.92 -2.28 -16.52
C ILE A 75 15.91 -1.25 -15.38
N LEU A 76 14.82 -0.49 -15.29
CA LEU A 76 14.47 0.30 -14.12
C LEU A 76 13.26 -0.34 -13.45
N SER A 77 13.43 -0.89 -12.26
CA SER A 77 12.36 -1.54 -11.53
C SER A 77 11.72 -0.58 -10.53
N GLY A 78 10.41 -0.39 -10.62
CA GLY A 78 9.58 0.26 -9.61
C GLY A 78 8.85 -0.74 -8.69
N ALA A 79 9.10 -2.04 -8.84
CA ALA A 79 8.57 -3.08 -7.96
C ALA A 79 9.35 -3.17 -6.64
N ASP A 80 8.82 -3.93 -5.66
CA ASP A 80 9.52 -4.20 -4.41
C ASP A 80 10.95 -4.69 -4.65
N TYR A 81 11.89 -4.18 -3.84
CA TYR A 81 13.32 -4.45 -4.04
C TYR A 81 13.67 -5.93 -3.85
N HIS A 82 13.15 -6.58 -2.80
CA HIS A 82 13.36 -8.01 -2.57
C HIS A 82 12.76 -8.84 -3.71
N HIS A 83 11.55 -8.49 -4.15
CA HIS A 83 10.92 -9.14 -5.30
C HIS A 83 11.78 -8.97 -6.56
N THR A 84 12.22 -7.76 -6.87
CA THR A 84 13.08 -7.49 -8.04
C THR A 84 14.35 -8.32 -8.01
N GLU A 85 15.03 -8.41 -6.85
CA GLU A 85 16.21 -9.26 -6.70
C GLU A 85 15.90 -10.75 -6.90
N SER A 86 14.70 -11.19 -6.51
CA SER A 86 14.29 -12.59 -6.69
C SER A 86 14.22 -13.00 -8.16
N LEU A 87 14.01 -12.06 -9.08
CA LEU A 87 13.97 -12.28 -10.53
C LEU A 87 15.37 -12.45 -11.14
N LEU A 88 16.44 -12.05 -10.43
CA LEU A 88 17.83 -12.16 -10.87
C LEU A 88 18.42 -13.55 -10.54
N PRO A 89 19.40 -14.02 -11.35
CA PRO A 89 20.25 -15.15 -10.95
C PRO A 89 20.92 -14.87 -9.59
N ILE A 90 21.01 -15.87 -8.73
CA ILE A 90 21.55 -15.73 -7.36
C ILE A 90 22.91 -15.00 -7.34
N LYS A 91 23.81 -15.32 -8.27
CA LYS A 91 25.15 -14.71 -8.38
C LYS A 91 25.13 -13.22 -8.79
N SER A 92 24.00 -12.72 -9.24
CA SER A 92 23.81 -11.34 -9.71
C SER A 92 23.05 -10.48 -8.71
N ARG A 93 22.58 -11.06 -7.59
CA ARG A 93 21.87 -10.34 -6.53
C ARG A 93 22.82 -9.54 -5.67
N GLN A 94 22.40 -8.37 -5.22
CA GLN A 94 23.13 -7.55 -4.23
C GLN A 94 23.13 -8.24 -2.86
N TYR A 95 21.97 -8.80 -2.49
CA TYR A 95 21.77 -9.42 -1.20
C TYR A 95 21.34 -10.88 -1.33
N ASN A 96 21.82 -11.72 -0.45
CA ASN A 96 21.47 -13.13 -0.40
C ASN A 96 20.23 -13.38 0.50
N ASN A 97 19.71 -14.59 0.47
CA ASN A 97 18.54 -14.96 1.27
C ASN A 97 18.76 -14.83 2.79
N LYS A 98 20.02 -14.98 3.28
CA LYS A 98 20.35 -14.81 4.71
C LYS A 98 20.18 -13.34 5.12
N TYR A 99 20.61 -12.41 4.28
CA TYR A 99 20.41 -10.98 4.50
C TYR A 99 18.92 -10.66 4.63
N TRP A 100 18.11 -11.08 3.65
CA TRP A 100 16.66 -10.80 3.66
C TRP A 100 15.94 -11.38 4.86
N LYS A 101 16.27 -12.62 5.26
CA LYS A 101 15.72 -13.25 6.47
C LYS A 101 16.08 -12.53 7.78
N SER A 102 17.12 -11.70 7.77
CA SER A 102 17.55 -10.93 8.95
C SER A 102 17.00 -9.50 8.98
N ARG A 103 16.19 -9.10 8.00
CA ARG A 103 15.62 -7.74 7.94
C ARG A 103 14.27 -7.67 8.63
N VAL A 104 14.05 -6.54 9.30
CA VAL A 104 12.73 -6.17 9.79
C VAL A 104 12.02 -5.45 8.65
N PHE A 105 10.96 -6.03 8.16
CA PHE A 105 10.12 -5.43 7.13
C PHE A 105 9.13 -4.43 7.76
N ALA A 106 8.70 -3.46 6.98
CA ALA A 106 7.59 -2.60 7.35
C ALA A 106 6.30 -3.43 7.55
N PRO A 107 5.36 -2.97 8.38
CA PRO A 107 4.10 -3.66 8.54
C PRO A 107 3.33 -3.74 7.22
N SER A 108 2.49 -4.75 7.10
CA SER A 108 1.48 -4.85 6.06
C SER A 108 0.21 -4.10 6.47
N SER A 109 -0.80 -4.13 5.62
CA SER A 109 -2.08 -3.48 5.90
C SER A 109 -3.24 -4.34 5.41
N LEU A 110 -4.27 -4.46 6.23
CA LEU A 110 -5.57 -4.95 5.80
C LEU A 110 -6.42 -3.74 5.40
N LEU A 111 -6.93 -3.76 4.17
CA LEU A 111 -7.65 -2.65 3.57
C LEU A 111 -9.09 -3.04 3.25
N PHE A 112 -10.03 -2.13 3.55
CA PHE A 112 -11.42 -2.25 3.13
C PHE A 112 -11.86 -1.00 2.38
N TYR A 113 -12.46 -1.17 1.23
CA TYR A 113 -13.14 -0.13 0.47
C TYR A 113 -14.64 -0.33 0.60
N VAL A 114 -15.34 0.66 1.11
CA VAL A 114 -16.77 0.55 1.47
C VAL A 114 -17.56 1.71 0.89
N GLY A 115 -18.66 1.39 0.20
CA GLY A 115 -19.67 2.36 -0.20
C GLY A 115 -20.82 2.36 0.79
N PHE A 116 -21.27 3.55 1.21
CA PHE A 116 -22.48 3.74 2.03
C PHE A 116 -23.56 4.41 1.21
N ASN A 117 -24.76 3.89 1.25
CA ASN A 117 -25.94 4.45 0.58
C ASN A 117 -26.61 5.57 1.40
N LYS A 118 -25.87 6.23 2.28
CA LYS A 118 -26.32 7.32 3.14
C LYS A 118 -25.17 8.26 3.46
N LYS A 119 -25.49 9.48 3.87
CA LYS A 119 -24.52 10.40 4.47
C LYS A 119 -24.25 10.00 5.92
N LEU A 120 -22.98 9.97 6.29
CA LEU A 120 -22.54 9.68 7.66
C LEU A 120 -22.34 10.99 8.42
N LYS A 121 -22.78 11.01 9.67
CA LYS A 121 -22.53 12.12 10.61
C LYS A 121 -21.25 11.83 11.40
N ASN A 122 -20.70 12.83 12.06
CA ASN A 122 -19.60 12.73 13.02
C ASN A 122 -18.30 12.10 12.48
N VAL A 123 -18.13 11.98 11.16
CA VAL A 123 -16.87 11.55 10.54
C VAL A 123 -16.26 12.69 9.71
N GLN A 124 -14.95 12.80 9.75
CA GLN A 124 -14.15 13.73 8.97
C GLN A 124 -13.56 13.02 7.75
N HIS A 125 -12.89 13.78 6.88
CA HIS A 125 -12.12 13.16 5.78
C HIS A 125 -11.11 12.14 6.31
N HIS A 126 -10.34 12.53 7.33
CA HIS A 126 -9.36 11.68 7.99
C HIS A 126 -9.76 11.43 9.44
N ASN A 127 -9.81 10.16 9.84
CA ASN A 127 -10.12 9.75 11.21
C ASN A 127 -9.11 8.69 11.66
N LEU A 128 -8.54 8.88 12.83
CA LEU A 128 -7.66 7.91 13.47
C LEU A 128 -8.38 7.36 14.70
N ILE A 129 -8.58 6.06 14.72
CA ILE A 129 -9.27 5.38 15.83
C ILE A 129 -8.21 4.72 16.71
N PHE A 130 -7.89 5.41 17.81
CA PHE A 130 -6.92 5.00 18.83
C PHE A 130 -7.66 4.74 20.17
N ASP A 131 -8.61 3.82 20.14
CA ASP A 131 -9.50 3.50 21.25
C ASP A 131 -9.00 2.36 22.13
N THR A 132 -7.82 1.83 21.85
CA THR A 132 -7.18 0.74 22.59
C THR A 132 -5.68 0.99 22.78
N ASP A 133 -5.00 0.10 23.50
CA ASP A 133 -3.57 0.23 23.80
C ASP A 133 -2.72 0.14 22.51
N PHE A 134 -2.10 1.26 22.16
CA PHE A 134 -1.19 1.37 21.03
C PHE A 134 0.03 0.45 21.14
N ASN A 135 0.59 0.31 22.36
CA ASN A 135 1.80 -0.51 22.54
C ASN A 135 1.50 -1.98 22.30
N LYS A 136 0.33 -2.44 22.76
CA LYS A 136 -0.12 -3.81 22.51
C LYS A 136 -0.28 -4.09 21.01
N HIS A 137 -0.89 -3.16 20.28
CA HIS A 137 -1.04 -3.31 18.81
C HIS A 137 0.34 -3.31 18.12
N ALA A 138 1.27 -2.44 18.53
CA ALA A 138 2.63 -2.41 18.00
C ALA A 138 3.39 -3.72 18.29
N GLU A 139 3.28 -4.28 19.51
CA GLU A 139 3.85 -5.57 19.86
C GLU A 139 3.30 -6.70 18.97
N GLU A 140 1.99 -6.73 18.73
CA GLU A 140 1.34 -7.73 17.86
C GLU A 140 1.77 -7.63 16.39
N ILE A 141 2.30 -6.47 15.94
CA ILE A 141 2.83 -6.27 14.59
C ILE A 141 4.32 -6.66 14.51
N TYR A 142 5.14 -6.22 15.47
CA TYR A 142 6.60 -6.25 15.33
C TYR A 142 7.30 -7.32 16.17
N ASP A 143 6.87 -7.50 17.43
CA ASP A 143 7.58 -8.34 18.41
C ASP A 143 7.01 -9.75 18.49
N SER A 144 5.69 -9.86 18.40
CA SER A 144 4.94 -11.13 18.45
C SER A 144 3.94 -11.19 17.29
N PRO A 145 4.41 -11.33 16.03
CA PRO A 145 3.60 -11.20 14.82
C PRO A 145 2.35 -12.08 14.83
N LYS A 146 1.19 -11.45 14.85
CA LYS A 146 -0.13 -12.09 14.79
C LYS A 146 -1.20 -11.10 14.31
N TRP A 147 -2.38 -11.62 14.03
CA TRP A 147 -3.53 -10.79 13.77
C TRP A 147 -3.87 -9.94 15.01
N PRO A 148 -4.01 -8.60 14.90
CA PRO A 148 -4.25 -7.72 16.05
C PRO A 148 -5.51 -8.12 16.80
N THR A 149 -5.39 -8.31 18.13
CA THR A 149 -6.53 -8.73 18.97
C THR A 149 -7.62 -7.67 18.97
N ASP A 150 -7.22 -6.41 19.09
CA ASP A 150 -8.11 -5.25 19.06
C ASP A 150 -7.49 -4.13 18.20
N PRO A 151 -7.81 -4.10 16.91
CA PRO A 151 -7.08 -3.28 15.96
C PRO A 151 -7.36 -1.79 16.14
N LEU A 152 -6.28 -1.00 16.17
CA LEU A 152 -6.31 0.42 15.83
C LEU A 152 -6.39 0.57 14.32
N PHE A 153 -7.05 1.60 13.82
CA PHE A 153 -7.19 1.77 12.37
C PHE A 153 -7.37 3.22 11.95
N TYR A 154 -7.06 3.47 10.71
CA TYR A 154 -7.35 4.70 10.02
C TYR A 154 -8.60 4.55 9.17
N ALA A 155 -9.46 5.57 9.17
CA ALA A 155 -10.65 5.66 8.32
C ALA A 155 -10.63 6.95 7.51
N ASN A 156 -10.73 6.83 6.20
CA ASN A 156 -10.79 7.94 5.26
C ASN A 156 -12.16 8.00 4.59
N PHE A 157 -12.77 9.17 4.58
CA PHE A 157 -14.04 9.44 3.90
C PHE A 157 -13.83 10.56 2.88
N THR A 158 -13.28 10.23 1.72
CA THR A 158 -12.93 11.19 0.67
C THR A 158 -14.13 12.02 0.23
N SER A 159 -15.33 11.45 0.23
CA SER A 159 -16.57 12.13 -0.13
C SER A 159 -16.99 13.26 0.81
N LYS A 160 -16.36 13.39 1.99
CA LYS A 160 -16.58 14.53 2.91
C LYS A 160 -16.04 15.84 2.36
N THR A 161 -14.98 15.80 1.58
CA THR A 161 -14.35 17.00 0.99
C THR A 161 -14.45 17.05 -0.52
N ASN A 162 -14.80 15.93 -1.16
CA ASN A 162 -14.93 15.83 -2.60
C ASN A 162 -16.19 15.03 -2.98
N SER A 163 -17.28 15.72 -3.27
CA SER A 163 -18.57 15.10 -3.62
C SER A 163 -18.53 14.22 -4.88
N LYS A 164 -17.53 14.42 -5.76
CA LYS A 164 -17.38 13.62 -6.99
C LYS A 164 -16.91 12.18 -6.74
N THR A 165 -16.49 11.86 -5.53
CA THR A 165 -15.93 10.52 -5.20
C THR A 165 -16.98 9.52 -4.73
N ALA A 166 -18.24 9.93 -4.57
CA ALA A 166 -19.37 9.07 -4.26
C ALA A 166 -20.64 9.56 -4.97
N PRO A 167 -21.63 8.70 -5.25
CA PRO A 167 -22.94 9.12 -5.75
C PRO A 167 -23.64 10.10 -4.80
N ASP A 168 -24.56 10.89 -5.33
CA ASP A 168 -25.36 11.82 -4.53
C ASP A 168 -26.06 11.10 -3.38
N GLY A 169 -26.03 11.70 -2.20
CA GLY A 169 -26.62 11.11 -1.00
C GLY A 169 -25.80 9.98 -0.36
N SER A 170 -24.70 9.57 -0.98
CA SER A 170 -23.85 8.46 -0.55
C SER A 170 -22.50 8.93 0.01
N GLU A 171 -21.79 8.03 0.67
CA GLU A 171 -20.40 8.22 1.14
C GLU A 171 -19.55 7.05 0.70
N ASN A 172 -18.26 7.30 0.53
CA ASN A 172 -17.26 6.24 0.43
C ASN A 172 -16.36 6.23 1.66
N ALA A 173 -15.84 5.06 1.97
CA ALA A 173 -14.83 4.90 3.02
C ALA A 173 -13.69 3.99 2.58
N PHE A 174 -12.53 4.27 3.12
CA PHE A 174 -11.35 3.44 3.05
C PHE A 174 -10.86 3.21 4.48
N PHE A 175 -10.83 1.96 4.90
CA PHE A 175 -10.30 1.57 6.22
C PHE A 175 -8.95 0.89 6.06
N LEU A 176 -8.00 1.26 6.90
CA LEU A 176 -6.66 0.69 6.93
C LEU A 176 -6.32 0.23 8.35
N ILE A 177 -6.07 -1.06 8.50
CA ILE A 177 -5.59 -1.67 9.73
C ILE A 177 -4.13 -2.08 9.51
N PRO A 178 -3.15 -1.53 10.25
CA PRO A 178 -1.79 -2.05 10.25
C PRO A 178 -1.74 -3.47 10.80
N ILE A 179 -1.07 -4.38 10.12
CA ILE A 179 -0.94 -5.79 10.50
C ILE A 179 0.50 -6.27 10.33
N ALA A 180 0.86 -7.37 10.96
CA ALA A 180 2.14 -8.02 10.73
C ALA A 180 2.23 -8.57 9.28
N ILE A 181 3.45 -8.77 8.81
CA ILE A 181 3.71 -9.49 7.57
C ILE A 181 3.51 -11.01 7.75
N ASP A 182 3.40 -11.73 6.64
CA ASP A 182 3.36 -13.21 6.59
C ASP A 182 2.19 -13.85 7.36
N LEU A 183 1.14 -13.09 7.68
CA LEU A 183 -0.08 -13.64 8.26
C LEU A 183 -0.88 -14.42 7.23
N ILE A 184 -1.50 -15.53 7.69
CA ILE A 184 -2.41 -16.30 6.83
C ILE A 184 -3.66 -15.47 6.58
N ASP A 185 -3.86 -15.08 5.32
CA ASP A 185 -5.01 -14.31 4.87
C ASP A 185 -6.09 -15.24 4.29
N ASN A 186 -7.30 -15.12 4.81
CA ASN A 186 -8.47 -15.83 4.29
C ASN A 186 -9.74 -14.97 4.45
N LYS A 187 -10.81 -15.39 3.75
CA LYS A 187 -12.08 -14.64 3.75
C LYS A 187 -12.68 -14.50 5.14
N GLU A 188 -12.69 -15.57 5.94
CA GLU A 188 -13.27 -15.58 7.29
C GLU A 188 -12.59 -14.53 8.19
N THR A 189 -11.26 -14.49 8.17
CA THR A 189 -10.48 -13.50 8.90
C THR A 189 -10.81 -12.08 8.45
N ARG A 190 -10.86 -11.84 7.14
CA ARG A 190 -11.21 -10.52 6.61
C ARG A 190 -12.60 -10.08 7.02
N ASP A 191 -13.61 -10.97 6.91
CA ASP A 191 -14.98 -10.69 7.31
C ASP A 191 -15.06 -10.34 8.81
N LYS A 192 -14.38 -11.11 9.66
CA LYS A 192 -14.30 -10.86 11.12
C LYS A 192 -13.71 -9.47 11.44
N TYR A 193 -12.63 -9.07 10.73
CA TYR A 193 -12.02 -7.75 10.95
C TYR A 193 -12.90 -6.63 10.41
N PHE A 194 -13.58 -6.85 9.30
CA PHE A 194 -14.56 -5.91 8.79
C PHE A 194 -15.68 -5.65 9.79
N GLU A 195 -16.28 -6.70 10.35
CA GLU A 195 -17.32 -6.57 11.37
C GLU A 195 -16.80 -5.83 12.62
N LYS A 196 -15.56 -6.10 13.05
CA LYS A 196 -14.96 -5.41 14.19
C LYS A 196 -14.85 -3.91 13.97
N ILE A 197 -14.32 -3.48 12.81
CA ILE A 197 -14.15 -2.05 12.53
C ILE A 197 -15.50 -1.34 12.34
N ILE A 198 -16.47 -1.99 11.71
CA ILE A 198 -17.82 -1.40 11.56
C ILE A 198 -18.47 -1.21 12.92
N LYS A 199 -18.44 -2.22 13.81
CA LYS A 199 -18.93 -2.08 15.19
C LYS A 199 -18.25 -0.97 15.96
N LYS A 200 -16.92 -0.79 15.80
CA LYS A 200 -16.22 0.34 16.42
C LYS A 200 -16.69 1.68 15.85
N MET A 201 -16.88 1.77 14.53
CA MET A 201 -17.37 3.00 13.90
C MET A 201 -18.80 3.37 14.30
N GLU A 202 -19.63 2.42 14.70
CA GLU A 202 -20.99 2.67 15.20
C GLU A 202 -21.02 3.35 16.59
N LEU A 203 -19.88 3.39 17.29
CA LEU A 203 -19.76 4.05 18.59
C LEU A 203 -19.51 5.56 18.47
N TYR A 204 -19.15 6.05 17.29
CA TYR A 204 -18.81 7.44 17.00
C TYR A 204 -19.83 8.10 16.06
#